data_febb4bc0d977f4e7653494805f6420c5
#
_entry.id   febb4bc0d977f4e7653494805f6420c5
#
_cell.length_a   1.000
_cell.length_b   1.000
_cell.length_c   1.000
_cell.angle_alpha   90.00
_cell.angle_beta   90.00
_cell.angle_gamma   90.00
#
_symmetry.space_group_name_H-M   'P 1'
#
loop_
_entity.id
_entity.type
_entity.pdbx_description
1 polymer ?
#
loop_
_entity_poly.entity_id
_entity_poly.type
_entity_poly.pdbx_seq_one_letter_code
_entity_poly.pdbx_strand_id
1 'polypeptide(L)'
;MEGKVVARQQYYSNYGSYGRRNRVKPQTYIVFTLVAFLLVVGSFVFNIFQQVNSLSVATVEPSSLNFEPITTVNSWHNKEAKFVYLTFDDGPSQNAEKILDILDSYDIKGTFFVLGSSIDRYSGSKDILKRMADTGHYIGMHSMTHDYSTLYGEENAAQNFAGEMLEEQALLKEITGGFESELCRAPYGTGGGTFTDAHVEELNKIGIKCWDWDVDSLDWESRASVDSIMKNIEYCMNLWNYPRQTVVLFHEKDVTVEVLPKVIQYYTDLGYEFLPYNPDNHIVKNLFGSDDL
;
A
#
# COMPACT_ATOMS: atom_id res chain seq x y z
N MET A 1 -3.86 9.57 -20.49
CA MET A 1 -4.18 8.53 -19.49
C MET A 1 -3.47 7.21 -19.79
N GLU A 2 -3.43 6.74 -21.04
CA GLU A 2 -2.79 5.47 -21.42
C GLU A 2 -1.31 5.31 -21.00
N GLY A 3 -0.49 6.34 -21.09
CA GLY A 3 0.93 6.25 -20.69
C GLY A 3 1.16 6.02 -19.18
N LYS A 4 0.24 6.43 -18.32
CA LYS A 4 0.35 6.22 -16.86
C LYS A 4 -0.07 4.81 -16.45
N VAL A 5 -1.02 4.22 -17.16
CA VAL A 5 -1.44 2.81 -16.95
C VAL A 5 -0.31 1.85 -17.33
N VAL A 6 0.36 2.11 -18.46
CA VAL A 6 1.51 1.31 -18.91
C VAL A 6 2.69 1.41 -17.93
N ALA A 7 2.99 2.60 -17.40
CA ALA A 7 4.05 2.77 -16.40
C ALA A 7 3.71 2.06 -15.08
N ARG A 8 2.44 2.05 -14.68
CA ARG A 8 1.95 1.35 -13.50
C ARG A 8 2.09 -0.17 -13.65
N GLN A 9 1.63 -0.73 -14.76
CA GLN A 9 1.81 -2.15 -15.06
C GLN A 9 3.29 -2.55 -15.13
N GLN A 10 4.16 -1.70 -15.66
CA GLN A 10 5.58 -1.98 -15.79
C GLN A 10 6.34 -1.91 -14.46
N TYR A 11 5.93 -1.05 -13.53
CA TYR A 11 6.47 -1.01 -12.17
C TYR A 11 6.18 -2.32 -11.43
N TYR A 12 4.94 -2.81 -11.50
CA TYR A 12 4.52 -4.04 -10.81
C TYR A 12 4.88 -5.34 -11.54
N SER A 13 5.00 -5.34 -12.87
CA SER A 13 5.47 -6.52 -13.61
C SER A 13 6.91 -6.93 -13.29
N ASN A 14 7.73 -6.01 -12.77
CA ASN A 14 9.09 -6.32 -12.32
C ASN A 14 9.11 -7.11 -10.99
N TYR A 15 8.02 -7.15 -10.23
CA TYR A 15 7.91 -7.91 -8.97
C TYR A 15 7.47 -9.36 -9.16
N GLY A 16 6.78 -9.67 -10.27
CA GLY A 16 6.27 -11.02 -10.57
C GLY A 16 7.30 -12.02 -11.13
N SER A 17 8.58 -11.64 -11.35
CA SER A 17 9.53 -12.49 -12.09
C SER A 17 10.62 -13.16 -11.24
N TYR A 18 10.42 -13.42 -9.96
CA TYR A 18 11.37 -14.18 -9.13
C TYR A 18 11.23 -15.70 -9.27
N GLY A 19 11.20 -16.19 -10.51
CA GLY A 19 11.16 -17.62 -10.75
C GLY A 19 11.50 -18.05 -12.17
N ARG A 20 12.75 -17.86 -12.64
CA ARG A 20 13.54 -18.78 -13.50
C ARG A 20 14.75 -18.07 -14.09
N ARG A 21 15.94 -18.42 -13.60
CA ARG A 21 17.21 -18.09 -14.27
C ARG A 21 17.40 -19.01 -15.46
N ASN A 22 17.28 -18.50 -16.70
CA ASN A 22 17.95 -19.08 -17.86
C ASN A 22 19.10 -18.16 -18.28
N ARG A 23 20.34 -18.70 -18.24
CA ARG A 23 21.57 -18.02 -18.65
C ARG A 23 21.59 -17.86 -20.17
N VAL A 24 21.71 -16.62 -20.64
CA VAL A 24 22.18 -16.30 -22.00
C VAL A 24 23.38 -15.38 -21.85
N LYS A 25 24.48 -15.76 -22.53
CA LYS A 25 25.76 -15.01 -22.51
C LYS A 25 25.65 -13.76 -23.36
N PRO A 26 26.15 -12.61 -22.89
CA PRO A 26 26.22 -11.39 -23.68
C PRO A 26 27.69 -11.07 -24.06
N GLN A 27 27.94 -10.77 -25.28
CA GLN A 27 29.04 -9.89 -25.70
C GLN A 27 28.81 -9.48 -27.15
N THR A 28 28.35 -8.27 -27.41
CA THR A 28 28.75 -7.43 -28.57
C THR A 28 27.90 -6.15 -28.77
N TYR A 29 26.84 -5.91 -27.99
CA TYR A 29 25.99 -4.71 -28.21
C TYR A 29 26.17 -3.59 -27.15
N ILE A 30 27.11 -3.74 -26.21
CA ILE A 30 27.19 -2.87 -25.01
C ILE A 30 27.85 -1.51 -25.31
N VAL A 31 28.70 -1.38 -26.30
CA VAL A 31 29.51 -0.16 -26.49
C VAL A 31 28.71 0.97 -27.18
N PHE A 32 27.83 0.66 -28.12
CA PHE A 32 27.05 1.70 -28.84
C PHE A 32 25.87 2.27 -28.04
N THR A 33 25.29 1.48 -27.15
CA THR A 33 24.20 1.94 -26.27
C THR A 33 24.70 2.82 -25.13
N LEU A 34 25.92 2.61 -24.63
CA LEU A 34 26.51 3.42 -23.54
C LEU A 34 26.83 4.86 -24.01
N VAL A 35 27.31 5.06 -25.22
CA VAL A 35 27.64 6.40 -25.73
C VAL A 35 26.38 7.23 -26.00
N ALA A 36 25.32 6.61 -26.57
CA ALA A 36 24.04 7.30 -26.77
C ALA A 36 23.36 7.67 -25.45
N PHE A 37 23.44 6.80 -24.45
CA PHE A 37 22.89 7.05 -23.10
C PHE A 37 23.61 8.20 -22.39
N LEU A 38 24.92 8.27 -22.48
CA LEU A 38 25.72 9.36 -21.88
C LEU A 38 25.42 10.73 -22.50
N LEU A 39 25.11 10.81 -23.80
CA LEU A 39 24.77 12.05 -24.46
C LEU A 39 23.36 12.55 -24.09
N VAL A 40 22.42 11.64 -23.86
CA VAL A 40 21.05 11.98 -23.43
C VAL A 40 21.07 12.42 -21.96
N VAL A 41 21.79 11.70 -21.10
CA VAL A 41 21.92 12.06 -19.67
C VAL A 41 22.65 13.38 -19.49
N GLY A 42 23.70 13.64 -20.27
CA GLY A 42 24.45 14.91 -20.24
C GLY A 42 23.60 16.14 -20.60
N SER A 43 22.74 16.02 -21.63
CA SER A 43 21.83 17.10 -22.02
C SER A 43 20.71 17.34 -20.99
N PHE A 44 20.26 16.27 -20.32
CA PHE A 44 19.23 16.38 -19.29
C PHE A 44 19.76 17.03 -18.00
N VAL A 45 20.95 16.66 -17.57
CA VAL A 45 21.63 17.23 -16.40
C VAL A 45 21.96 18.73 -16.64
N PHE A 46 22.36 19.09 -17.86
CA PHE A 46 22.64 20.50 -18.20
C PHE A 46 21.40 21.38 -18.18
N ASN A 47 20.24 20.86 -18.63
CA ASN A 47 18.96 21.59 -18.54
C ASN A 47 18.49 21.78 -17.09
N ILE A 48 18.65 20.77 -16.22
CA ILE A 48 18.32 20.87 -14.79
C ILE A 48 19.21 21.92 -14.11
N PHE A 49 20.50 21.94 -14.44
CA PHE A 49 21.45 22.91 -13.85
C PHE A 49 21.12 24.36 -14.24
N GLN A 50 20.61 24.61 -15.44
CA GLN A 50 20.14 25.94 -15.88
C GLN A 50 18.85 26.36 -15.18
N GLN A 51 17.92 25.42 -14.90
CA GLN A 51 16.67 25.70 -14.18
C GLN A 51 16.91 26.00 -12.69
N VAL A 52 17.83 25.27 -12.03
CA VAL A 52 18.13 25.48 -10.60
C VAL A 52 18.79 26.84 -10.34
N ASN A 53 19.61 27.34 -11.27
CA ASN A 53 20.27 28.65 -11.13
C ASN A 53 19.36 29.86 -11.38
N SER A 54 18.10 29.66 -11.78
CA SER A 54 17.12 30.75 -12.01
C SER A 54 16.11 30.90 -10.86
N LEU A 55 16.20 30.09 -9.80
CA LEU A 55 15.31 30.19 -8.64
C LEU A 55 15.93 31.11 -7.58
N SER A 56 15.44 32.34 -7.51
CA SER A 56 15.73 33.26 -6.40
C SER A 56 15.03 32.77 -5.14
N VAL A 57 15.79 32.50 -4.10
CA VAL A 57 15.26 32.13 -2.77
C VAL A 57 14.58 33.34 -2.15
N ALA A 58 13.26 33.33 -2.06
CA ALA A 58 12.53 34.27 -1.22
C ALA A 58 12.61 33.76 0.24
N THR A 59 13.23 34.52 1.11
CA THR A 59 13.22 34.26 2.55
C THR A 59 11.82 34.56 3.10
N VAL A 60 11.13 33.51 3.56
CA VAL A 60 9.85 33.60 4.29
C VAL A 60 10.16 33.65 5.78
N GLU A 61 9.75 34.71 6.45
CA GLU A 61 9.80 34.86 7.91
C GLU A 61 8.83 33.87 8.58
N PRO A 62 9.17 33.24 9.73
CA PRO A 62 8.27 32.30 10.39
C PRO A 62 7.10 33.02 11.04
N SER A 63 5.93 32.96 10.44
CA SER A 63 4.69 33.38 11.08
C SER A 63 4.22 32.27 12.04
N SER A 64 3.93 32.65 13.27
CA SER A 64 3.38 31.81 14.33
C SER A 64 2.11 31.09 13.86
N LEU A 65 2.16 29.77 13.69
CA LEU A 65 1.01 28.93 13.38
C LEU A 65 0.17 28.74 14.66
N ASN A 66 -0.97 29.41 14.72
CA ASN A 66 -2.02 29.05 15.66
C ASN A 66 -2.69 27.78 15.15
N PHE A 67 -2.51 26.67 15.82
CA PHE A 67 -3.28 25.45 15.59
C PHE A 67 -4.71 25.63 16.15
N GLU A 68 -5.67 25.87 15.28
CA GLU A 68 -7.10 25.65 15.59
C GLU A 68 -7.36 24.14 15.43
N PRO A 69 -8.11 23.49 16.34
CA PRO A 69 -8.46 22.08 16.20
C PRO A 69 -9.31 21.88 14.95
N ILE A 70 -8.86 20.98 14.07
CA ILE A 70 -9.58 20.63 12.84
C ILE A 70 -10.87 19.94 13.23
N THR A 71 -11.97 20.69 13.21
CA THR A 71 -13.31 20.10 13.27
C THR A 71 -13.52 19.26 12.02
N THR A 72 -13.89 18.00 12.21
CA THR A 72 -14.26 17.03 11.17
C THR A 72 -15.40 17.54 10.31
N VAL A 73 -15.11 18.37 9.33
CA VAL A 73 -16.08 18.85 8.35
C VAL A 73 -15.81 18.14 7.05
N ASN A 74 -16.71 17.21 6.69
CA ASN A 74 -17.01 16.74 5.33
C ASN A 74 -15.93 17.00 4.24
N SER A 75 -14.70 16.59 4.50
CA SER A 75 -13.57 16.74 3.58
C SER A 75 -13.80 15.97 2.26
N TRP A 76 -14.64 14.94 2.27
CA TRP A 76 -15.04 14.18 1.08
C TRP A 76 -15.68 15.03 -0.02
N HIS A 77 -16.35 16.13 0.31
CA HIS A 77 -16.94 17.07 -0.64
C HIS A 77 -15.95 18.12 -1.15
N ASN A 78 -14.78 18.23 -0.53
CA ASN A 78 -13.71 19.12 -0.99
C ASN A 78 -12.93 18.47 -2.13
N LYS A 79 -13.08 18.97 -3.36
CA LYS A 79 -12.39 18.46 -4.54
C LYS A 79 -10.85 18.62 -4.49
N GLU A 80 -10.34 19.45 -3.60
CA GLU A 80 -8.90 19.71 -3.43
C GLU A 80 -8.29 18.85 -2.31
N ALA A 81 -9.09 18.21 -1.46
CA ALA A 81 -8.57 17.37 -0.38
C ALA A 81 -7.80 16.16 -0.91
N LYS A 82 -6.69 15.84 -0.25
CA LYS A 82 -5.85 14.69 -0.54
C LYS A 82 -5.94 13.69 0.61
N PHE A 83 -6.02 12.42 0.29
CA PHE A 83 -6.18 11.35 1.28
C PHE A 83 -5.08 10.31 1.14
N VAL A 84 -4.52 9.88 2.26
CA VAL A 84 -3.60 8.75 2.34
C VAL A 84 -4.18 7.68 3.25
N TYR A 85 -4.09 6.43 2.79
CA TYR A 85 -4.50 5.24 3.51
C TYR A 85 -3.25 4.45 3.87
N LEU A 86 -2.88 4.44 5.16
CA LEU A 86 -1.79 3.59 5.64
C LEU A 86 -2.34 2.19 5.84
N THR A 87 -1.76 1.22 5.17
CA THR A 87 -2.21 -0.17 5.20
C THR A 87 -1.09 -1.09 5.64
N PHE A 88 -1.42 -2.11 6.45
CA PHE A 88 -0.47 -3.02 7.08
C PHE A 88 -0.91 -4.46 6.83
N ASP A 89 -0.06 -5.26 6.18
CA ASP A 89 -0.34 -6.64 5.80
C ASP A 89 0.32 -7.65 6.76
N ASP A 90 -0.10 -8.91 6.68
CA ASP A 90 0.44 -10.09 7.37
C ASP A 90 0.25 -10.11 8.90
N GLY A 91 -0.50 -9.16 9.46
CA GLY A 91 -0.80 -9.11 10.89
C GLY A 91 -1.82 -10.16 11.37
N PRO A 92 -2.17 -10.15 12.66
CA PRO A 92 -1.52 -9.38 13.70
C PRO A 92 -0.17 -9.98 14.13
N SER A 93 0.81 -9.11 14.35
CA SER A 93 2.13 -9.48 14.87
C SER A 93 2.42 -8.78 16.21
N GLN A 94 3.58 -9.08 16.82
CA GLN A 94 4.04 -8.39 18.03
C GLN A 94 4.29 -6.87 17.81
N ASN A 95 4.40 -6.43 16.56
CA ASN A 95 4.58 -5.03 16.23
C ASN A 95 3.25 -4.27 16.03
N ALA A 96 2.13 -4.98 15.88
CA ALA A 96 0.82 -4.37 15.72
C ALA A 96 0.50 -3.39 16.85
N GLU A 97 0.76 -3.77 18.11
CA GLU A 97 0.52 -2.89 19.26
C GLU A 97 1.33 -1.60 19.19
N LYS A 98 2.63 -1.69 18.81
CA LYS A 98 3.49 -0.51 18.66
C LYS A 98 3.03 0.40 17.51
N ILE A 99 2.57 -0.21 16.40
CA ILE A 99 2.03 0.53 15.26
C ILE A 99 0.75 1.26 15.69
N LEU A 100 -0.15 0.59 16.38
CA LEU A 100 -1.37 1.19 16.92
C LEU A 100 -1.06 2.35 17.89
N ASP A 101 -0.09 2.18 18.80
CA ASP A 101 0.34 3.24 19.73
C ASP A 101 0.88 4.47 18.99
N ILE A 102 1.64 4.26 17.91
CA ILE A 102 2.11 5.36 17.07
C ILE A 102 0.93 6.05 16.39
N LEU A 103 0.05 5.31 15.72
CA LEU A 103 -1.10 5.87 15.02
C LEU A 103 -2.02 6.64 15.98
N ASP A 104 -2.28 6.10 17.18
CA ASP A 104 -3.07 6.76 18.22
C ASP A 104 -2.41 8.06 18.71
N SER A 105 -1.07 8.12 18.79
CA SER A 105 -0.34 9.32 19.22
C SER A 105 -0.49 10.49 18.23
N TYR A 106 -0.83 10.22 16.98
CA TYR A 106 -1.10 11.21 15.93
C TYR A 106 -2.59 11.35 15.61
N ASP A 107 -3.48 10.68 16.35
CA ASP A 107 -4.93 10.60 16.08
C ASP A 107 -5.25 10.11 14.64
N ILE A 108 -4.49 9.14 14.17
CA ILE A 108 -4.60 8.53 12.83
C ILE A 108 -5.18 7.13 12.94
N LYS A 109 -6.03 6.77 11.97
CA LYS A 109 -6.54 5.41 11.84
C LYS A 109 -6.01 4.78 10.55
N GLY A 110 -5.65 3.48 10.61
CA GLY A 110 -5.13 2.71 9.50
C GLY A 110 -6.06 1.57 9.10
N THR A 111 -5.65 0.84 8.06
CA THR A 111 -6.31 -0.40 7.60
C THR A 111 -5.32 -1.56 7.74
N PHE A 112 -5.72 -2.62 8.39
CA PHE A 112 -4.88 -3.79 8.67
C PHE A 112 -5.43 -5.00 7.91
N PHE A 113 -4.66 -5.55 6.98
CA PHE A 113 -5.00 -6.78 6.27
C PHE A 113 -4.41 -7.97 7.01
N VAL A 114 -5.26 -8.66 7.71
CA VAL A 114 -4.90 -9.69 8.68
C VAL A 114 -4.81 -11.04 8.00
N LEU A 115 -3.90 -11.89 8.46
CA LEU A 115 -3.81 -13.30 8.09
C LEU A 115 -4.50 -14.16 9.13
N GLY A 116 -5.45 -15.00 8.73
CA GLY A 116 -6.10 -15.94 9.63
C GLY A 116 -5.10 -16.80 10.40
N SER A 117 -4.07 -17.32 9.73
CA SER A 117 -2.99 -18.10 10.35
C SER A 117 -2.11 -17.33 11.33
N SER A 118 -2.16 -16.00 11.35
CA SER A 118 -1.42 -15.16 12.30
C SER A 118 -2.16 -14.92 13.61
N ILE A 119 -3.48 -15.11 13.62
CA ILE A 119 -4.35 -14.76 14.77
C ILE A 119 -4.01 -15.56 16.03
N ASP A 120 -3.62 -16.83 15.90
CA ASP A 120 -3.29 -17.68 17.04
C ASP A 120 -1.76 -17.82 17.28
N ARG A 121 -0.92 -17.05 16.58
CA ARG A 121 0.55 -17.18 16.68
C ARG A 121 1.12 -16.73 18.01
N TYR A 122 0.45 -15.83 18.73
CA TYR A 122 0.90 -15.39 20.05
C TYR A 122 -0.28 -14.97 20.94
N SER A 123 -0.05 -15.03 22.25
CA SER A 123 -1.04 -14.60 23.23
C SER A 123 -1.23 -13.07 23.13
N GLY A 124 -2.45 -12.60 22.89
CA GLY A 124 -2.76 -11.17 22.75
C GLY A 124 -3.16 -10.76 21.34
N SER A 125 -2.93 -11.60 20.31
CA SER A 125 -3.36 -11.28 18.95
C SER A 125 -4.85 -10.97 18.85
N LYS A 126 -5.70 -11.70 19.55
CA LYS A 126 -7.15 -11.45 19.60
C LYS A 126 -7.51 -10.14 20.29
N ASP A 127 -6.76 -9.75 21.34
CA ASP A 127 -6.97 -8.48 22.02
C ASP A 127 -6.56 -7.30 21.16
N ILE A 128 -5.52 -7.46 20.34
CA ILE A 128 -5.11 -6.47 19.33
C ILE A 128 -6.20 -6.27 18.27
N LEU A 129 -6.80 -7.35 17.75
CA LEU A 129 -7.90 -7.24 16.80
C LEU A 129 -9.12 -6.53 17.39
N LYS A 130 -9.46 -6.82 18.66
CA LYS A 130 -10.50 -6.06 19.37
C LYS A 130 -10.14 -4.59 19.50
N ARG A 131 -8.90 -4.26 19.90
CA ARG A 131 -8.41 -2.88 19.96
C ARG A 131 -8.55 -2.18 18.63
N MET A 132 -8.13 -2.82 17.52
CA MET A 132 -8.27 -2.25 16.18
C MET A 132 -9.71 -1.86 15.87
N ALA A 133 -10.66 -2.79 16.09
CA ALA A 133 -12.08 -2.54 15.87
C ALA A 133 -12.65 -1.45 16.79
N ASP A 134 -12.36 -1.52 18.09
CA ASP A 134 -12.89 -0.62 19.11
C ASP A 134 -12.36 0.82 18.97
N THR A 135 -11.17 1.00 18.38
CA THR A 135 -10.54 2.31 18.24
C THR A 135 -10.70 2.90 16.83
N GLY A 136 -11.46 2.25 15.94
CA GLY A 136 -11.84 2.81 14.63
C GLY A 136 -10.84 2.57 13.50
N HIS A 137 -9.91 1.63 13.67
CA HIS A 137 -9.15 1.11 12.55
C HIS A 137 -10.02 0.15 11.73
N TYR A 138 -9.72 -0.01 10.45
CA TYR A 138 -10.39 -1.00 9.61
C TYR A 138 -9.57 -2.29 9.57
N ILE A 139 -10.25 -3.43 9.70
CA ILE A 139 -9.64 -4.75 9.60
C ILE A 139 -10.07 -5.37 8.27
N GLY A 140 -9.17 -5.46 7.32
CA GLY A 140 -9.34 -6.17 6.06
C GLY A 140 -8.85 -7.62 6.17
N MET A 141 -9.21 -8.44 5.20
CA MET A 141 -8.82 -9.84 5.13
C MET A 141 -7.62 -10.02 4.19
N HIS A 142 -6.69 -10.91 4.57
CA HIS A 142 -5.50 -11.25 3.76
C HIS A 142 -5.36 -12.75 3.50
N SER A 143 -6.45 -13.49 3.54
CA SER A 143 -6.60 -14.92 3.49
C SER A 143 -6.29 -15.66 4.81
N MET A 144 -6.78 -16.88 4.93
CA MET A 144 -6.46 -17.73 6.06
C MET A 144 -5.01 -18.21 6.03
N THR A 145 -4.49 -18.55 4.85
CA THR A 145 -3.25 -19.33 4.73
C THR A 145 -2.07 -18.58 4.12
N HIS A 146 -2.32 -17.61 3.24
CA HIS A 146 -1.32 -16.99 2.36
C HIS A 146 -0.62 -18.00 1.43
N ASP A 147 -1.23 -19.16 1.20
CA ASP A 147 -0.63 -20.22 0.38
C ASP A 147 -0.87 -19.99 -1.11
N TYR A 148 0.22 -19.75 -1.84
CA TYR A 148 0.16 -19.46 -3.28
C TYR A 148 -0.50 -20.58 -4.09
N SER A 149 -0.24 -21.85 -3.74
CA SER A 149 -0.79 -22.97 -4.49
C SER A 149 -2.31 -23.02 -4.34
N THR A 150 -2.80 -22.92 -3.13
CA THR A 150 -4.23 -22.93 -2.81
C THR A 150 -4.98 -21.77 -3.45
N LEU A 151 -4.39 -20.57 -3.36
CA LEU A 151 -5.06 -19.35 -3.79
C LEU A 151 -4.98 -19.09 -5.30
N TYR A 152 -3.96 -19.65 -6.00
CA TYR A 152 -3.70 -19.30 -7.41
C TYR A 152 -3.27 -20.47 -8.29
N GLY A 153 -2.87 -21.61 -7.72
CA GLY A 153 -2.25 -22.71 -8.46
C GLY A 153 -3.18 -23.90 -8.77
N GLU A 154 -4.29 -24.01 -8.08
CA GLU A 154 -5.24 -25.12 -8.21
C GLU A 154 -6.37 -24.83 -9.20
N GLU A 155 -7.05 -25.86 -9.69
CA GLU A 155 -8.18 -25.73 -10.63
C GLU A 155 -9.34 -24.90 -10.05
N ASN A 156 -9.53 -24.97 -8.72
CA ASN A 156 -10.56 -24.26 -7.97
C ASN A 156 -10.00 -23.07 -7.15
N ALA A 157 -8.86 -22.51 -7.57
CA ALA A 157 -8.16 -21.46 -6.84
C ALA A 157 -9.04 -20.24 -6.51
N ALA A 158 -9.88 -19.79 -7.44
CA ALA A 158 -10.77 -18.65 -7.21
C ALA A 158 -11.83 -18.95 -6.12
N GLN A 159 -12.38 -20.18 -6.09
CA GLN A 159 -13.31 -20.60 -5.04
C GLN A 159 -12.60 -20.75 -3.69
N ASN A 160 -11.37 -21.29 -3.69
CA ASN A 160 -10.55 -21.39 -2.49
C ASN A 160 -10.24 -19.99 -1.93
N PHE A 161 -9.87 -19.06 -2.80
CA PHE A 161 -9.61 -17.65 -2.44
C PHE A 161 -10.84 -17.03 -1.75
N ALA A 162 -12.01 -17.10 -2.39
CA ALA A 162 -13.24 -16.55 -1.82
C ALA A 162 -13.65 -17.29 -0.54
N GLY A 163 -13.43 -18.60 -0.47
CA GLY A 163 -13.69 -19.41 0.71
C GLY A 163 -12.83 -19.00 1.91
N GLU A 164 -11.53 -18.76 1.70
CA GLU A 164 -10.64 -18.28 2.77
C GLU A 164 -11.02 -16.86 3.25
N MET A 165 -11.49 -15.97 2.35
CA MET A 165 -11.99 -14.65 2.77
C MET A 165 -13.23 -14.76 3.64
N LEU A 166 -14.18 -15.63 3.29
CA LEU A 166 -15.39 -15.84 4.12
C LEU A 166 -15.07 -16.48 5.48
N GLU A 167 -14.13 -17.43 5.52
CA GLU A 167 -13.68 -18.03 6.76
C GLU A 167 -13.04 -16.99 7.68
N GLU A 168 -12.17 -16.16 7.13
CA GLU A 168 -11.50 -15.09 7.87
C GLU A 168 -12.50 -14.03 8.34
N GLN A 169 -13.45 -13.61 7.48
CA GLN A 169 -14.53 -12.68 7.86
C GLN A 169 -15.31 -13.19 9.07
N ALA A 170 -15.69 -14.47 9.05
CA ALA A 170 -16.42 -15.07 10.16
C ALA A 170 -15.59 -15.09 11.46
N LEU A 171 -14.31 -15.43 11.34
CA LEU A 171 -13.36 -15.45 12.47
C LEU A 171 -13.16 -14.04 13.06
N LEU A 172 -12.95 -13.04 12.22
CA LEU A 172 -12.81 -11.64 12.64
C LEU A 172 -14.08 -11.14 13.34
N LYS A 173 -15.25 -11.43 12.80
CA LYS A 173 -16.54 -11.10 13.41
C LYS A 173 -16.72 -11.73 14.79
N GLU A 174 -16.35 -13.01 14.95
CA GLU A 174 -16.40 -13.70 16.24
C GLU A 174 -15.47 -13.04 17.27
N ILE A 175 -14.21 -12.80 16.89
CA ILE A 175 -13.19 -12.25 17.81
C ILE A 175 -13.54 -10.84 18.25
N THR A 176 -13.96 -9.98 17.33
CA THR A 176 -14.23 -8.56 17.58
C THR A 176 -15.61 -8.31 18.17
N GLY A 177 -16.48 -9.31 18.21
CA GLY A 177 -17.83 -9.17 18.72
C GLY A 177 -18.79 -8.49 17.75
N GLY A 178 -18.52 -8.55 16.43
CA GLY A 178 -19.48 -8.10 15.42
C GLY A 178 -18.92 -7.25 14.28
N PHE A 179 -17.62 -6.95 14.24
CA PHE A 179 -17.04 -6.24 13.10
C PHE A 179 -17.12 -7.10 11.84
N GLU A 180 -17.76 -6.58 10.79
CA GLU A 180 -17.86 -7.24 9.48
C GLU A 180 -16.91 -6.56 8.49
N SER A 181 -15.93 -7.31 8.00
CA SER A 181 -15.02 -6.83 6.97
C SER A 181 -15.63 -7.02 5.58
N GLU A 182 -15.62 -5.99 4.76
CA GLU A 182 -16.07 -6.01 3.36
C GLU A 182 -14.91 -5.82 2.38
N LEU A 183 -13.68 -5.83 2.89
CA LEU A 183 -12.47 -5.58 2.12
C LEU A 183 -11.44 -6.68 2.32
N CYS A 184 -10.86 -7.15 1.22
CA CYS A 184 -9.67 -7.98 1.26
C CYS A 184 -8.50 -7.34 0.53
N ARG A 185 -7.32 -7.88 0.74
CA ARG A 185 -6.15 -7.72 -0.11
C ARG A 185 -5.66 -9.10 -0.53
N ALA A 186 -5.49 -9.28 -1.84
CA ALA A 186 -4.96 -10.52 -2.38
C ALA A 186 -3.50 -10.70 -1.95
N PRO A 187 -3.10 -11.83 -1.33
CA PRO A 187 -1.71 -12.17 -1.16
C PRO A 187 -0.93 -11.99 -2.47
N TYR A 188 0.23 -11.33 -2.43
CA TYR A 188 1.05 -10.96 -3.60
C TYR A 188 0.42 -9.91 -4.53
N GLY A 189 -0.77 -9.38 -4.22
CA GLY A 189 -1.51 -8.42 -5.05
C GLY A 189 -2.27 -9.06 -6.22
N THR A 190 -3.13 -8.27 -6.86
CA THR A 190 -3.93 -8.74 -8.02
C THR A 190 -3.20 -8.61 -9.36
N GLY A 191 -1.99 -8.05 -9.36
CA GLY A 191 -1.16 -7.92 -10.54
C GLY A 191 -0.43 -9.20 -10.94
N GLY A 192 0.28 -9.17 -12.09
CA GLY A 192 1.19 -10.24 -12.48
C GLY A 192 0.55 -11.48 -13.12
N GLY A 193 -0.77 -11.51 -13.31
CA GLY A 193 -1.49 -12.54 -14.08
C GLY A 193 -1.84 -13.80 -13.30
N THR A 194 -1.70 -13.81 -11.97
CA THR A 194 -2.14 -14.90 -11.10
C THR A 194 -3.59 -14.75 -10.66
N PHE A 195 -3.99 -13.52 -10.39
CA PHE A 195 -5.39 -13.15 -10.16
C PHE A 195 -6.12 -13.13 -11.51
N THR A 196 -7.34 -13.66 -11.59
CA THR A 196 -8.09 -13.87 -12.82
C THR A 196 -9.51 -13.34 -12.73
N ASP A 197 -10.23 -13.26 -13.87
CA ASP A 197 -11.66 -12.92 -13.89
C ASP A 197 -12.49 -13.80 -12.98
N ALA A 198 -12.11 -15.08 -12.82
CA ALA A 198 -12.82 -15.99 -11.91
C ALA A 198 -12.71 -15.55 -10.45
N HIS A 199 -11.56 -14.98 -10.01
CA HIS A 199 -11.42 -14.41 -8.67
C HIS A 199 -12.32 -13.19 -8.48
N VAL A 200 -12.42 -12.32 -9.49
CA VAL A 200 -13.34 -11.16 -9.49
C VAL A 200 -14.78 -11.64 -9.35
N GLU A 201 -15.18 -12.65 -10.16
CA GLU A 201 -16.53 -13.21 -10.10
C GLU A 201 -16.86 -13.79 -8.73
N GLU A 202 -15.93 -14.56 -8.12
CA GLU A 202 -16.15 -15.16 -6.81
C GLU A 202 -16.23 -14.09 -5.70
N LEU A 203 -15.36 -13.06 -5.71
CA LEU A 203 -15.45 -11.95 -4.77
C LEU A 203 -16.76 -11.17 -4.90
N ASN A 204 -17.21 -10.91 -6.13
CA ASN A 204 -18.48 -10.23 -6.37
C ASN A 204 -19.68 -11.01 -5.87
N LYS A 205 -19.68 -12.35 -5.98
CA LYS A 205 -20.75 -13.22 -5.43
C LYS A 205 -20.88 -13.10 -3.92
N ILE A 206 -19.78 -12.87 -3.22
CA ILE A 206 -19.75 -12.74 -1.76
C ILE A 206 -19.75 -11.28 -1.26
N GLY A 207 -19.74 -10.29 -2.18
CA GLY A 207 -19.81 -8.87 -1.85
C GLY A 207 -18.56 -8.28 -1.22
N ILE A 208 -17.39 -8.92 -1.40
CA ILE A 208 -16.11 -8.45 -0.84
C ILE A 208 -15.34 -7.67 -1.90
N LYS A 209 -14.85 -6.47 -1.53
CA LYS A 209 -13.99 -5.63 -2.34
C LYS A 209 -12.52 -6.01 -2.17
N CYS A 210 -11.67 -5.67 -3.15
CA CYS A 210 -10.25 -5.98 -3.08
C CYS A 210 -9.39 -4.75 -3.34
N TRP A 211 -8.47 -4.46 -2.43
CA TRP A 211 -7.50 -3.37 -2.55
C TRP A 211 -6.08 -3.88 -2.74
N ASP A 212 -5.42 -3.37 -3.75
CA ASP A 212 -3.97 -3.31 -3.82
C ASP A 212 -3.45 -1.98 -3.24
N TRP A 213 -2.37 -1.45 -3.77
CA TRP A 213 -1.69 -0.24 -3.30
C TRP A 213 -1.21 0.62 -4.46
N ASP A 214 -0.95 1.89 -4.18
CA ASP A 214 -0.28 2.82 -5.09
C ASP A 214 1.23 2.89 -4.80
N VAL A 215 1.59 2.77 -3.53
CA VAL A 215 2.95 2.86 -3.02
C VAL A 215 3.28 1.60 -2.23
N ASP A 216 4.21 0.80 -2.72
CA ASP A 216 4.84 -0.27 -1.95
C ASP A 216 6.00 0.34 -1.15
N SER A 217 5.99 0.24 0.17
CA SER A 217 7.08 0.75 1.00
C SER A 217 8.38 -0.01 0.83
N LEU A 218 8.32 -1.26 0.38
CA LEU A 218 9.42 -2.23 0.34
C LEU A 218 10.00 -2.57 1.72
N ASP A 219 9.22 -2.42 2.78
CA ASP A 219 9.62 -2.76 4.14
C ASP A 219 9.84 -4.28 4.36
N TRP A 220 9.31 -5.10 3.45
CA TRP A 220 9.46 -6.56 3.43
C TRP A 220 10.82 -7.02 2.88
N GLU A 221 11.58 -6.16 2.22
CA GLU A 221 12.90 -6.51 1.71
C GLU A 221 13.90 -6.77 2.85
N SER A 222 14.78 -7.75 2.66
CA SER A 222 15.76 -8.17 3.69
C SER A 222 16.76 -7.09 4.11
N ARG A 223 16.89 -6.01 3.32
CA ARG A 223 17.77 -4.86 3.57
C ARG A 223 16.99 -3.56 3.72
N ALA A 224 15.70 -3.64 4.01
CA ALA A 224 14.90 -2.48 4.25
C ALA A 224 15.47 -1.66 5.42
N SER A 225 15.47 -0.36 5.25
CA SER A 225 15.90 0.62 6.25
C SER A 225 14.99 1.84 6.18
N VAL A 226 14.94 2.62 7.22
CA VAL A 226 14.17 3.88 7.25
C VAL A 226 14.48 4.73 6.01
N ASP A 227 15.75 4.88 5.64
CA ASP A 227 16.16 5.69 4.50
C ASP A 227 15.73 5.08 3.15
N SER A 228 15.80 3.76 2.97
CA SER A 228 15.38 3.12 1.73
C SER A 228 13.87 3.18 1.54
N ILE A 229 13.11 2.97 2.61
CA ILE A 229 11.65 3.08 2.61
C ILE A 229 11.21 4.50 2.25
N MET A 230 11.74 5.53 2.93
CA MET A 230 11.39 6.92 2.64
C MET A 230 11.73 7.30 1.19
N LYS A 231 12.91 6.93 0.69
CA LYS A 231 13.28 7.19 -0.71
C LYS A 231 12.34 6.52 -1.71
N ASN A 232 11.89 5.31 -1.40
CA ASN A 232 10.96 4.61 -2.28
C ASN A 232 9.56 5.25 -2.25
N ILE A 233 9.07 5.64 -1.08
CA ILE A 233 7.81 6.38 -0.96
C ILE A 233 7.88 7.68 -1.76
N GLU A 234 8.92 8.48 -1.57
CA GLU A 234 9.13 9.73 -2.31
C GLU A 234 9.21 9.50 -3.83
N TYR A 235 9.91 8.44 -4.26
CA TYR A 235 9.99 8.06 -5.67
C TYR A 235 8.62 7.72 -6.24
N CYS A 236 7.84 6.88 -5.57
CA CYS A 236 6.50 6.51 -6.01
C CYS A 236 5.55 7.72 -6.06
N MET A 237 5.56 8.56 -5.04
CA MET A 237 4.74 9.76 -4.99
C MET A 237 5.06 10.74 -6.13
N ASN A 238 6.34 10.91 -6.44
CA ASN A 238 6.77 11.70 -7.60
C ASN A 238 6.33 11.06 -8.93
N LEU A 239 6.50 9.73 -9.07
CA LEU A 239 6.13 8.97 -10.28
C LEU A 239 4.62 9.12 -10.59
N TRP A 240 3.78 9.07 -9.57
CA TRP A 240 2.34 9.21 -9.68
C TRP A 240 1.84 10.65 -9.66
N ASN A 241 2.75 11.62 -9.58
CA ASN A 241 2.47 13.05 -9.51
C ASN A 241 1.51 13.40 -8.37
N TYR A 242 1.83 12.90 -7.17
CA TYR A 242 1.09 13.20 -5.93
C TYR A 242 -0.43 12.98 -6.07
N PRO A 243 -0.89 11.75 -6.25
CA PRO A 243 -2.30 11.47 -6.51
C PRO A 243 -3.17 11.92 -5.33
N ARG A 244 -4.39 12.29 -5.63
CA ARG A 244 -5.35 12.76 -4.62
C ARG A 244 -5.68 11.71 -3.56
N GLN A 245 -5.64 10.44 -3.92
CA GLN A 245 -5.90 9.30 -3.04
C GLN A 245 -4.77 8.29 -3.21
N THR A 246 -4.10 7.96 -2.13
CA THR A 246 -2.91 7.09 -2.13
C THR A 246 -3.07 5.99 -1.09
N VAL A 247 -2.99 4.74 -1.52
CA VAL A 247 -2.90 3.57 -0.63
C VAL A 247 -1.44 3.16 -0.52
N VAL A 248 -0.92 3.12 0.70
CA VAL A 248 0.49 2.78 1.00
C VAL A 248 0.54 1.42 1.68
N LEU A 249 1.30 0.49 1.09
CA LEU A 249 1.53 -0.84 1.64
C LEU A 249 2.71 -0.84 2.60
N PHE A 250 2.46 -1.35 3.79
CA PHE A 250 3.43 -1.76 4.79
C PHE A 250 3.12 -3.17 5.28
N HIS A 251 4.07 -3.75 6.01
CA HIS A 251 3.89 -4.94 6.84
C HIS A 251 4.23 -4.59 8.29
N GLU A 252 3.83 -5.43 9.22
CA GLU A 252 4.09 -5.19 10.64
C GLU A 252 5.54 -5.59 11.04
N LYS A 253 6.55 -4.86 10.51
CA LYS A 253 7.98 -5.09 10.72
C LYS A 253 8.57 -4.10 11.75
N ASP A 254 9.73 -4.44 12.34
CA ASP A 254 10.44 -3.52 13.23
C ASP A 254 10.83 -2.21 12.50
N VAL A 255 11.28 -2.32 11.25
CA VAL A 255 11.63 -1.15 10.43
C VAL A 255 10.42 -0.28 10.12
N THR A 256 9.23 -0.88 10.02
CA THR A 256 7.97 -0.15 9.83
C THR A 256 7.63 0.66 11.06
N VAL A 257 7.76 0.08 12.26
CA VAL A 257 7.61 0.82 13.52
C VAL A 257 8.56 2.02 13.58
N GLU A 258 9.80 1.85 13.14
CA GLU A 258 10.81 2.91 13.15
C GLU A 258 10.53 4.03 12.14
N VAL A 259 10.07 3.68 10.93
CA VAL A 259 9.86 4.65 9.85
C VAL A 259 8.53 5.38 9.95
N LEU A 260 7.51 4.79 10.56
CA LEU A 260 6.13 5.27 10.55
C LEU A 260 5.96 6.74 10.97
N PRO A 261 6.64 7.27 12.02
CA PRO A 261 6.56 8.69 12.34
C PRO A 261 7.04 9.62 11.22
N LYS A 262 8.08 9.20 10.46
CA LYS A 262 8.59 9.99 9.33
C LYS A 262 7.63 9.96 8.13
N VAL A 263 6.99 8.82 7.90
CA VAL A 263 5.95 8.67 6.87
C VAL A 263 4.77 9.58 7.18
N ILE A 264 4.31 9.57 8.43
CA ILE A 264 3.21 10.44 8.88
C ILE A 264 3.58 11.90 8.66
N GLN A 265 4.76 12.33 9.09
CA GLN A 265 5.23 13.70 8.88
C GLN A 265 5.29 14.06 7.40
N TYR A 266 5.83 13.18 6.54
CA TYR A 266 5.94 13.39 5.11
C TYR A 266 4.59 13.66 4.43
N TYR A 267 3.57 12.83 4.70
CA TYR A 267 2.24 13.01 4.12
C TYR A 267 1.52 14.22 4.72
N THR A 268 1.74 14.51 6.00
CA THR A 268 1.23 15.72 6.66
C THR A 268 1.77 16.99 5.99
N ASP A 269 3.08 17.05 5.73
CA ASP A 269 3.74 18.18 5.07
C ASP A 269 3.25 18.40 3.62
N LEU A 270 2.81 17.32 2.97
CA LEU A 270 2.19 17.37 1.64
C LEU A 270 0.69 17.70 1.67
N GLY A 271 0.11 17.88 2.86
CA GLY A 271 -1.30 18.22 3.05
C GLY A 271 -2.28 17.07 2.79
N TYR A 272 -1.85 15.82 3.08
CA TYR A 272 -2.73 14.66 3.04
C TYR A 272 -3.45 14.48 4.38
N GLU A 273 -4.71 14.10 4.32
CA GLU A 273 -5.50 13.62 5.45
C GLU A 273 -5.39 12.08 5.51
N PHE A 274 -5.25 11.53 6.72
CA PHE A 274 -5.12 10.09 6.94
C PHE A 274 -6.49 9.48 7.19
N LEU A 275 -6.84 8.45 6.44
CA LEU A 275 -8.11 7.76 6.57
C LEU A 275 -7.91 6.24 6.61
N PRO A 276 -8.70 5.51 7.43
CA PRO A 276 -8.88 4.09 7.23
C PRO A 276 -9.79 3.83 6.03
N TYR A 277 -9.85 2.59 5.56
CA TYR A 277 -10.90 2.20 4.62
C TYR A 277 -12.30 2.47 5.21
N ASN A 278 -13.22 2.87 4.35
CA ASN A 278 -14.62 3.04 4.70
C ASN A 278 -15.48 2.45 3.57
N PRO A 279 -16.30 1.42 3.83
CA PRO A 279 -17.17 0.81 2.83
C PRO A 279 -18.16 1.80 2.18
N ASP A 280 -18.65 2.78 2.94
CA ASP A 280 -19.55 3.82 2.42
C ASP A 280 -18.90 4.75 1.39
N ASN A 281 -17.56 4.76 1.35
CA ASN A 281 -16.75 5.60 0.45
C ASN A 281 -15.66 4.76 -0.23
N HIS A 282 -16.02 3.57 -0.69
CA HIS A 282 -15.10 2.70 -1.41
C HIS A 282 -14.47 3.40 -2.61
N ILE A 283 -13.16 3.23 -2.77
CA ILE A 283 -12.39 3.66 -3.94
C ILE A 283 -11.79 2.44 -4.64
N VAL A 284 -11.87 2.38 -5.94
CA VAL A 284 -11.28 1.29 -6.73
C VAL A 284 -9.75 1.41 -6.71
N LYS A 285 -9.08 0.43 -6.14
CA LYS A 285 -7.61 0.37 -6.00
C LYS A 285 -7.11 -1.06 -6.22
N ASN A 286 -7.10 -1.53 -7.47
CA ASN A 286 -6.56 -2.84 -7.78
C ASN A 286 -5.68 -2.81 -9.03
N LEU A 287 -4.68 -3.70 -9.06
CA LEU A 287 -3.71 -3.83 -10.15
C LEU A 287 -4.27 -4.68 -11.30
N PHE A 288 -5.34 -5.41 -11.05
CA PHE A 288 -6.06 -6.18 -12.05
C PHE A 288 -6.76 -5.28 -13.08
N GLY A 289 -7.23 -4.10 -12.63
CA GLY A 289 -7.89 -3.11 -13.47
C GLY A 289 -9.39 -3.32 -13.60
N SER A 290 -10.02 -4.01 -12.65
CA SER A 290 -11.46 -4.16 -12.56
C SER A 290 -12.09 -3.00 -11.77
N ASP A 291 -13.19 -2.46 -12.28
CA ASP A 291 -14.02 -1.48 -11.56
C ASP A 291 -14.94 -2.16 -10.53
N ASP A 292 -15.02 -3.48 -10.54
CA ASP A 292 -15.93 -4.27 -9.68
C ASP A 292 -15.28 -4.64 -8.33
N LEU A 293 -13.96 -4.46 -8.15
CA LEU A 293 -13.21 -4.82 -6.94
C LEU A 293 -13.06 -3.66 -5.97
#